data_c894fa2095c398aafd5d1e5a6de8570f
#
_entry.id   c894fa2095c398aafd5d1e5a6de8570f
#
_cell.length_a   1.000
_cell.length_b   1.000
_cell.length_c   1.000
_cell.angle_alpha   90.00
_cell.angle_beta   90.00
_cell.angle_gamma   90.00
#
_symmetry.space_group_name_H-M   'P 1'
#
loop_
_entity.id
_entity.type
_entity.pdbx_description
1 polymer ?
#
loop_
_entity_poly.entity_id
_entity_poly.type
_entity_poly.pdbx_seq_one_letter_code
_entity_poly.pdbx_strand_id
1 'polypeptide(L)'
;MAEVAFVLGNGESRKGIEINDLKEKGTVFACNGVFRTHQPHFLIAVDPKMLLEIGETDYIVHNKVWSNFNAQYNKNQKILDHVSWFKPSLGWSSGPTALRMACDHGFKDIYILGFDYQGHSEAQHKNRFRFNNIFKDTRNYKKSNDEATFYGNWMNQTKRCLQDFPDVKFHRVVPNNWFKPKDLEWKENMDHSTTEEFLSKFDLQIKI
;
A
#
# COMPACT_ATOMS: atom_id res chain seq x y z
N MET A 1 12.52 -16.08 -14.59
CA MET A 1 11.17 -15.48 -14.50
C MET A 1 11.35 -13.98 -14.38
N ALA A 2 10.52 -13.17 -15.03
CA ALA A 2 10.57 -11.71 -14.81
C ALA A 2 10.34 -11.43 -13.32
N GLU A 3 11.12 -10.48 -12.79
CA GLU A 3 11.04 -10.13 -11.38
C GLU A 3 9.72 -9.38 -11.11
N VAL A 4 8.92 -9.89 -10.18
CA VAL A 4 7.57 -9.37 -9.86
C VAL A 4 7.64 -8.50 -8.61
N ALA A 5 6.89 -7.39 -8.58
CA ALA A 5 6.67 -6.61 -7.39
C ALA A 5 5.24 -6.75 -6.86
N PHE A 6 5.12 -6.80 -5.54
CA PHE A 6 3.86 -6.71 -4.81
C PHE A 6 3.83 -5.39 -4.04
N VAL A 7 2.84 -4.56 -4.33
CA VAL A 7 2.65 -3.26 -3.67
C VAL A 7 1.40 -3.32 -2.79
N LEU A 8 1.60 -3.17 -1.47
CA LEU A 8 0.58 -3.42 -0.47
C LEU A 8 0.09 -2.12 0.16
N GLY A 9 -1.15 -1.76 -0.13
CA GLY A 9 -1.95 -0.85 0.68
C GLY A 9 -2.50 -1.57 1.92
N ASN A 10 -3.29 -0.86 2.71
CA ASN A 10 -3.85 -1.40 3.95
C ASN A 10 -5.38 -1.57 3.91
N GLY A 11 -5.99 -1.55 2.72
CA GLY A 11 -7.39 -1.90 2.53
C GLY A 11 -7.69 -3.35 2.86
N GLU A 12 -8.90 -3.61 3.31
CA GLU A 12 -9.31 -4.94 3.78
C GLU A 12 -9.44 -5.97 2.65
N SER A 13 -9.45 -5.55 1.38
CA SER A 13 -9.46 -6.48 0.23
C SER A 13 -8.29 -7.47 0.22
N ARG A 14 -7.16 -7.13 0.88
CA ARG A 14 -6.01 -8.05 0.99
C ARG A 14 -5.97 -8.87 2.28
N LYS A 15 -7.02 -8.83 3.10
CA LYS A 15 -7.08 -9.58 4.37
C LYS A 15 -6.90 -11.08 4.12
N GLY A 16 -6.04 -11.71 4.93
CA GLY A 16 -5.72 -13.14 4.80
C GLY A 16 -4.61 -13.48 3.80
N ILE A 17 -4.11 -12.49 3.03
CA ILE A 17 -2.93 -12.69 2.18
C ILE A 17 -1.68 -12.47 3.03
N GLU A 18 -0.86 -13.51 3.18
CA GLU A 18 0.31 -13.51 4.03
C GLU A 18 1.51 -12.85 3.33
N ILE A 19 2.09 -11.83 3.96
CA ILE A 19 3.18 -11.04 3.37
C ILE A 19 4.47 -11.85 3.23
N ASN A 20 4.75 -12.76 4.15
CA ASN A 20 5.96 -13.58 4.07
C ASN A 20 5.91 -14.54 2.89
N ASP A 21 4.73 -15.08 2.58
CA ASP A 21 4.55 -15.95 1.42
C ASP A 21 4.76 -15.16 0.10
N LEU A 22 4.34 -13.88 0.05
CA LEU A 22 4.61 -12.98 -1.09
C LEU A 22 6.11 -12.71 -1.27
N LYS A 23 6.87 -12.59 -0.18
CA LYS A 23 8.33 -12.35 -0.23
C LYS A 23 9.08 -13.49 -0.89
N GLU A 24 8.58 -14.70 -0.85
CA GLU A 24 9.16 -15.85 -1.54
C GLU A 24 8.90 -15.83 -3.06
N LYS A 25 7.90 -15.08 -3.50
CA LYS A 25 7.47 -14.99 -4.89
C LYS A 25 7.95 -13.72 -5.61
N GLY A 26 8.36 -12.69 -4.88
CA GLY A 26 8.80 -11.43 -5.48
C GLY A 26 9.15 -10.35 -4.45
N THR A 27 9.40 -9.15 -4.93
CA THR A 27 9.77 -8.02 -4.06
C THR A 27 8.50 -7.34 -3.51
N VAL A 28 8.44 -7.18 -2.20
CA VAL A 28 7.29 -6.60 -1.49
C VAL A 28 7.59 -5.17 -1.04
N PHE A 29 6.76 -4.25 -1.52
CA PHE A 29 6.67 -2.87 -1.07
C PHE A 29 5.39 -2.71 -0.25
N ALA A 30 5.50 -2.32 1.00
CA ALA A 30 4.33 -2.15 1.86
C ALA A 30 4.35 -0.80 2.56
N CYS A 31 3.25 -0.41 3.21
CA CYS A 31 3.16 0.91 3.81
C CYS A 31 2.61 0.93 5.23
N ASN A 32 3.05 1.96 5.96
CA ASN A 32 2.52 2.36 7.26
C ASN A 32 2.50 1.20 8.28
N GLY A 33 1.34 0.86 8.85
CA GLY A 33 1.17 -0.10 9.95
C GLY A 33 1.65 -1.53 9.71
N VAL A 34 2.04 -1.89 8.49
CA VAL A 34 2.58 -3.23 8.19
C VAL A 34 3.79 -3.58 9.06
N PHE A 35 4.61 -2.60 9.45
CA PHE A 35 5.78 -2.81 10.32
C PHE A 35 5.46 -3.49 11.64
N ARG A 36 4.22 -3.37 12.13
CA ARG A 36 3.80 -3.92 13.42
C ARG A 36 3.73 -5.44 13.43
N THR A 37 3.56 -6.03 12.27
CA THR A 37 3.32 -7.48 12.13
C THR A 37 4.25 -8.17 11.14
N HIS A 38 4.83 -7.42 10.18
CA HIS A 38 5.62 -7.99 9.09
C HIS A 38 6.83 -7.15 8.72
N GLN A 39 7.76 -7.77 8.02
CA GLN A 39 8.99 -7.15 7.49
C GLN A 39 9.01 -7.28 5.96
N PRO A 40 8.35 -6.38 5.21
CA PRO A 40 8.45 -6.33 3.75
C PRO A 40 9.88 -5.98 3.31
N HIS A 41 10.21 -6.12 2.02
CA HIS A 41 11.50 -5.69 1.49
C HIS A 41 11.69 -4.18 1.60
N PHE A 42 10.61 -3.41 1.43
CA PHE A 42 10.59 -1.95 1.58
C PHE A 42 9.33 -1.53 2.32
N LEU A 43 9.49 -0.73 3.36
CA LEU A 43 8.39 -0.08 4.07
C LEU A 43 8.37 1.40 3.73
N ILE A 44 7.22 1.91 3.28
CA ILE A 44 7.01 3.31 2.94
C ILE A 44 6.04 3.94 3.95
N ALA A 45 6.49 4.98 4.66
CA ALA A 45 5.69 5.65 5.67
C ALA A 45 5.90 7.16 5.58
N VAL A 46 5.11 7.85 4.75
CA VAL A 46 5.24 9.30 4.52
C VAL A 46 4.44 10.14 5.52
N ASP A 47 3.51 9.55 6.28
CA ASP A 47 2.80 10.23 7.37
C ASP A 47 3.75 10.41 8.56
N PRO A 48 3.94 11.67 9.04
CA PRO A 48 4.85 11.93 10.13
C PRO A 48 4.52 11.20 11.44
N LYS A 49 3.24 11.07 11.79
CA LYS A 49 2.84 10.34 13.01
C LYS A 49 3.21 8.87 12.94
N MET A 50 3.06 8.28 11.75
CA MET A 50 3.42 6.89 11.52
C MET A 50 4.94 6.69 11.58
N LEU A 51 5.71 7.58 10.96
CA LEU A 51 7.18 7.47 10.99
C LEU A 51 7.74 7.66 12.40
N LEU A 52 7.17 8.57 13.20
CA LEU A 52 7.55 8.72 14.60
C LEU A 52 7.26 7.46 15.42
N GLU A 53 6.12 6.81 15.18
CA GLU A 53 5.80 5.53 15.82
C GLU A 53 6.80 4.42 15.44
N ILE A 54 7.17 4.33 14.16
CA ILE A 54 8.20 3.37 13.71
C ILE A 54 9.54 3.66 14.39
N GLY A 55 9.90 4.93 14.52
CA GLY A 55 11.13 5.38 15.20
C GLY A 55 11.22 5.03 16.69
N GLU A 56 10.07 4.81 17.36
CA GLU A 56 10.02 4.34 18.75
C GLU A 56 10.44 2.86 18.88
N THR A 57 10.47 2.11 17.78
CA THR A 57 10.76 0.68 17.75
C THR A 57 12.14 0.38 17.16
N ASP A 58 12.66 -0.83 17.34
CA ASP A 58 13.92 -1.26 16.70
C ASP A 58 13.71 -1.73 15.25
N TYR A 59 12.46 -1.71 14.76
CA TYR A 59 12.14 -2.06 13.38
C TYR A 59 12.99 -1.28 12.36
N ILE A 60 13.10 0.04 12.57
CA ILE A 60 13.80 0.98 11.69
C ILE A 60 15.32 0.67 11.56
N VAL A 61 15.91 0.07 12.59
CA VAL A 61 17.36 -0.29 12.60
C VAL A 61 17.65 -1.49 11.70
N HIS A 62 16.68 -2.40 11.59
CA HIS A 62 16.87 -3.70 10.93
C HIS A 62 16.17 -3.80 9.57
N ASN A 63 15.34 -2.81 9.20
CA ASN A 63 14.51 -2.86 8.01
C ASN A 63 14.62 -1.58 7.16
N LYS A 64 14.42 -1.71 5.86
CA LYS A 64 14.45 -0.58 4.92
C LYS A 64 13.17 0.24 5.03
N VAL A 65 13.26 1.41 5.62
CA VAL A 65 12.17 2.38 5.77
C VAL A 65 12.42 3.60 4.91
N TRP A 66 11.42 4.00 4.12
CA TRP A 66 11.46 5.16 3.26
C TRP A 66 10.38 6.17 3.63
N SER A 67 10.74 7.46 3.64
CA SER A 67 9.80 8.54 3.97
C SER A 67 10.18 9.86 3.26
N ASN A 68 9.30 10.84 3.42
CA ASN A 68 9.61 12.23 3.11
C ASN A 68 10.24 12.89 4.32
N PHE A 69 11.29 13.69 4.11
CA PHE A 69 11.90 14.44 5.19
C PHE A 69 10.92 15.48 5.75
N ASN A 70 10.92 15.63 7.08
CA ASN A 70 10.17 16.65 7.79
C ASN A 70 11.01 17.17 8.95
N ALA A 71 11.00 18.48 9.19
CA ALA A 71 11.81 19.13 10.23
C ALA A 71 11.53 18.62 11.66
N GLN A 72 10.34 18.04 11.91
CA GLN A 72 10.01 17.44 13.20
C GLN A 72 10.89 16.25 13.57
N TYR A 73 11.59 15.63 12.60
CA TYR A 73 12.49 14.51 12.83
C TYR A 73 13.89 14.94 13.30
N ASN A 74 14.22 16.25 13.25
CA ASN A 74 15.54 16.76 13.62
C ASN A 74 15.96 16.42 15.08
N LYS A 75 14.98 16.12 15.95
CA LYS A 75 15.23 15.70 17.33
C LYS A 75 15.26 14.19 17.53
N ASN A 76 15.13 13.40 16.46
CA ASN A 76 15.11 11.95 16.51
C ASN A 76 16.27 11.38 15.70
N GLN A 77 17.43 11.24 16.36
CA GLN A 77 18.65 10.76 15.69
C GLN A 77 18.46 9.38 15.05
N LYS A 78 17.73 8.48 15.70
CA LYS A 78 17.45 7.14 15.18
C LYS A 78 16.73 7.19 13.82
N ILE A 79 15.75 8.09 13.65
CA ILE A 79 15.09 8.31 12.37
C ILE A 79 16.07 8.88 11.34
N LEU A 80 16.89 9.87 11.72
CA LEU A 80 17.84 10.48 10.80
C LEU A 80 18.89 9.51 10.29
N ASP A 81 19.33 8.58 11.12
CA ASP A 81 20.40 7.62 10.81
C ASP A 81 19.91 6.44 9.95
N HIS A 82 18.64 6.04 10.09
CA HIS A 82 18.17 4.77 9.52
C HIS A 82 17.11 4.91 8.43
N VAL A 83 16.45 6.08 8.28
CA VAL A 83 15.44 6.28 7.24
C VAL A 83 16.05 6.76 5.94
N SER A 84 15.65 6.15 4.84
CA SER A 84 15.93 6.66 3.50
C SER A 84 14.91 7.72 3.10
N TRP A 85 15.37 8.78 2.42
CA TRP A 85 14.53 9.93 2.10
C TRP A 85 14.25 10.02 0.60
N PHE A 86 12.97 10.20 0.25
CA PHE A 86 12.61 10.55 -1.13
C PHE A 86 13.10 11.95 -1.48
N LYS A 87 13.90 12.07 -2.55
CA LYS A 87 14.44 13.34 -3.03
C LYS A 87 14.34 13.42 -4.57
N PRO A 88 13.46 14.29 -5.11
CA PRO A 88 12.47 15.09 -4.40
C PRO A 88 11.32 14.28 -3.81
N SER A 89 10.67 14.83 -2.79
CA SER A 89 9.40 14.29 -2.30
C SER A 89 8.30 14.49 -3.33
N LEU A 90 7.49 13.46 -3.57
CA LEU A 90 6.32 13.56 -4.44
C LEU A 90 5.14 14.27 -3.76
N GLY A 91 5.14 14.38 -2.42
CA GLY A 91 4.00 14.88 -1.66
C GLY A 91 2.78 13.94 -1.72
N TRP A 92 2.98 12.67 -2.07
CA TRP A 92 1.94 11.67 -2.23
C TRP A 92 1.72 10.86 -0.93
N SER A 93 0.58 10.15 -0.89
CA SER A 93 0.28 9.18 0.16
C SER A 93 1.19 7.96 0.08
N SER A 94 1.36 7.24 1.20
CA SER A 94 2.30 6.12 1.31
C SER A 94 2.07 5.01 0.28
N GLY A 95 0.83 4.60 0.04
CA GLY A 95 0.50 3.56 -0.94
C GLY A 95 0.93 3.91 -2.37
N PRO A 96 0.45 5.02 -2.96
CA PRO A 96 0.89 5.46 -4.28
C PRO A 96 2.39 5.77 -4.36
N THR A 97 3.02 6.23 -3.27
CA THR A 97 4.47 6.41 -3.22
C THR A 97 5.20 5.07 -3.30
N ALA A 98 4.69 4.03 -2.62
CA ALA A 98 5.20 2.67 -2.73
C ALA A 98 5.05 2.11 -4.15
N LEU A 99 3.92 2.37 -4.79
CA LEU A 99 3.69 1.98 -6.19
C LEU A 99 4.70 2.65 -7.14
N ARG A 100 4.88 3.96 -7.00
CA ARG A 100 5.88 4.72 -7.77
C ARG A 100 7.29 4.17 -7.54
N MET A 101 7.65 3.88 -6.29
CA MET A 101 8.95 3.32 -5.96
C MET A 101 9.20 1.97 -6.64
N ALA A 102 8.20 1.09 -6.72
CA ALA A 102 8.32 -0.17 -7.43
C ALA A 102 8.60 0.05 -8.93
N CYS A 103 7.90 1.02 -9.56
CA CYS A 103 8.17 1.40 -10.94
C CYS A 103 9.59 1.95 -11.14
N ASP A 104 10.04 2.85 -10.26
CA ASP A 104 11.37 3.46 -10.32
C ASP A 104 12.50 2.43 -10.07
N HIS A 105 12.21 1.30 -9.40
CA HIS A 105 13.11 0.15 -9.27
C HIS A 105 13.14 -0.74 -10.53
N GLY A 106 12.38 -0.41 -11.56
CA GLY A 106 12.42 -1.08 -12.86
C GLY A 106 11.50 -2.30 -12.99
N PHE A 107 10.65 -2.58 -12.02
CA PHE A 107 9.66 -3.67 -12.12
C PHE A 107 8.67 -3.40 -13.25
N LYS A 108 8.43 -4.44 -14.06
CA LYS A 108 7.53 -4.39 -15.23
C LYS A 108 6.21 -5.11 -15.02
N ASP A 109 6.11 -5.90 -13.97
CA ASP A 109 4.94 -6.69 -13.60
C ASP A 109 4.64 -6.43 -12.11
N ILE A 110 3.61 -5.62 -11.82
CA ILE A 110 3.34 -5.11 -10.47
C ILE A 110 1.93 -5.49 -10.05
N TYR A 111 1.81 -6.22 -8.95
CA TYR A 111 0.55 -6.58 -8.30
C TYR A 111 0.24 -5.62 -7.17
N ILE A 112 -0.96 -5.02 -7.21
CA ILE A 112 -1.43 -4.01 -6.28
C ILE A 112 -2.51 -4.63 -5.39
N LEU A 113 -2.26 -4.73 -4.09
CA LEU A 113 -3.14 -5.35 -3.11
C LEU A 113 -3.56 -4.33 -2.03
N GLY A 114 -4.81 -4.36 -1.60
CA GLY A 114 -5.29 -3.46 -0.54
C GLY A 114 -5.41 -1.98 -0.95
N PHE A 115 -5.51 -1.70 -2.25
CA PHE A 115 -5.84 -0.37 -2.79
C PHE A 115 -7.33 -0.33 -3.10
N ASP A 116 -8.15 -0.18 -2.06
CA ASP A 116 -9.59 -0.38 -2.15
C ASP A 116 -10.36 0.79 -2.73
N TYR A 117 -9.86 2.02 -2.55
CA TYR A 117 -10.45 3.28 -3.03
C TYR A 117 -11.90 3.51 -2.61
N GLN A 118 -12.40 2.76 -1.65
CA GLN A 118 -13.74 2.86 -1.11
C GLN A 118 -13.79 2.40 0.35
N GLY A 119 -14.67 3.03 1.13
CA GLY A 119 -15.02 2.56 2.46
C GLY A 119 -16.03 1.41 2.43
N HIS A 120 -16.37 0.87 3.60
CA HIS A 120 -17.45 -0.09 3.74
C HIS A 120 -18.80 0.61 3.68
N SER A 121 -19.69 0.14 2.80
CA SER A 121 -21.07 0.60 2.71
C SER A 121 -21.83 0.17 3.97
N GLU A 122 -22.56 1.11 4.58
CA GLU A 122 -23.54 0.79 5.62
C GLU A 122 -24.85 0.31 5.00
N ALA A 123 -25.32 -0.86 5.44
CA ALA A 123 -26.58 -1.44 4.91
C ALA A 123 -27.80 -0.52 5.10
N GLN A 124 -27.80 0.32 6.13
CA GLN A 124 -28.89 1.23 6.47
C GLN A 124 -28.75 2.64 5.85
N HIS A 125 -27.57 3.00 5.33
CA HIS A 125 -27.26 4.32 4.79
C HIS A 125 -26.43 4.20 3.51
N LYS A 126 -27.09 4.09 2.37
CA LYS A 126 -26.46 3.86 1.05
C LYS A 126 -25.35 4.86 0.66
N ASN A 127 -25.30 6.03 1.29
CA ASN A 127 -24.32 7.08 1.00
C ASN A 127 -23.28 7.28 2.10
N ARG A 128 -23.28 6.45 3.15
CA ARG A 128 -22.26 6.49 4.19
C ARG A 128 -21.31 5.32 4.05
N PHE A 129 -20.03 5.66 4.00
CA PHE A 129 -18.94 4.69 3.94
C PHE A 129 -18.10 4.79 5.22
N ARG A 130 -17.89 3.66 5.86
CA ARG A 130 -17.04 3.52 7.04
C ARG A 130 -15.59 3.27 6.65
N PHE A 131 -14.69 3.60 7.57
CA PHE A 131 -13.27 3.46 7.36
C PHE A 131 -12.88 2.00 7.05
N ASN A 132 -12.21 1.81 5.92
CA ASN A 132 -11.77 0.52 5.40
C ASN A 132 -10.25 0.44 5.51
N ASN A 133 -9.75 -0.29 6.52
CA ASN A 133 -8.32 -0.49 6.73
C ASN A 133 -8.09 -1.68 7.68
N ILE A 134 -7.09 -2.50 7.42
CA ILE A 134 -6.73 -3.65 8.25
C ILE A 134 -6.30 -3.21 9.67
N PHE A 135 -5.69 -2.02 9.79
CA PHE A 135 -5.20 -1.47 11.06
C PHE A 135 -6.17 -0.47 11.73
N LYS A 136 -7.44 -0.44 11.31
CA LYS A 136 -8.46 0.38 11.98
C LYS A 136 -8.49 0.08 13.49
N ASP A 137 -8.94 1.04 14.29
CA ASP A 137 -9.00 0.97 15.74
C ASP A 137 -7.63 0.93 16.47
N THR A 138 -6.53 1.07 15.73
CA THR A 138 -5.18 1.09 16.31
C THR A 138 -4.56 2.48 16.29
N ARG A 139 -3.42 2.65 16.98
CA ARG A 139 -2.67 3.92 17.04
C ARG A 139 -2.43 4.49 15.64
N ASN A 140 -2.63 5.80 15.48
CA ASN A 140 -2.47 6.57 14.23
C ASN A 140 -3.42 6.18 13.08
N TYR A 141 -4.42 5.32 13.33
CA TYR A 141 -5.49 5.02 12.39
C TYR A 141 -6.85 5.47 12.91
N LYS A 142 -7.76 5.73 11.99
CA LYS A 142 -9.17 6.00 12.28
C LYS A 142 -9.82 4.77 12.91
N LYS A 143 -10.92 5.01 13.61
CA LYS A 143 -11.75 3.94 14.17
C LYS A 143 -12.67 3.34 13.10
N SER A 144 -13.09 2.11 13.32
CA SER A 144 -14.00 1.38 12.44
C SER A 144 -15.31 2.12 12.16
N ASN A 145 -15.79 2.91 13.14
CA ASN A 145 -17.01 3.71 13.06
C ASN A 145 -16.79 5.10 12.44
N ASP A 146 -15.57 5.50 12.18
CA ASP A 146 -15.29 6.79 11.54
C ASP A 146 -15.70 6.75 10.06
N GLU A 147 -15.99 7.92 9.50
CA GLU A 147 -16.23 8.05 8.07
C GLU A 147 -14.99 7.66 7.27
N ALA A 148 -15.23 7.06 6.11
CA ALA A 148 -14.18 6.73 5.18
C ALA A 148 -13.32 7.95 4.83
N THR A 149 -12.05 7.71 4.57
CA THR A 149 -11.16 8.75 4.04
C THR A 149 -11.56 9.10 2.61
N PHE A 150 -11.35 10.33 2.19
CA PHE A 150 -11.49 10.70 0.79
C PHE A 150 -10.37 10.05 -0.04
N TYR A 151 -10.75 9.13 -0.92
CA TYR A 151 -9.80 8.34 -1.70
C TYR A 151 -9.37 8.98 -3.03
N GLY A 152 -9.94 10.14 -3.39
CA GLY A 152 -9.68 10.79 -4.68
C GLY A 152 -8.20 11.13 -4.92
N ASN A 153 -7.49 11.55 -3.88
CA ASN A 153 -6.06 11.83 -3.99
C ASN A 153 -5.27 10.56 -4.31
N TRP A 154 -5.56 9.45 -3.64
CA TRP A 154 -4.89 8.16 -3.88
C TRP A 154 -5.18 7.63 -5.29
N MET A 155 -6.43 7.77 -5.72
CA MET A 155 -6.85 7.44 -7.07
C MET A 155 -6.06 8.23 -8.13
N ASN A 156 -5.99 9.55 -7.98
CA ASN A 156 -5.27 10.42 -8.91
C ASN A 156 -3.76 10.12 -8.92
N GLN A 157 -3.17 9.85 -7.77
CA GLN A 157 -1.76 9.48 -7.66
C GLN A 157 -1.47 8.12 -8.29
N THR A 158 -2.36 7.14 -8.14
CA THR A 158 -2.27 5.85 -8.83
C THR A 158 -2.38 6.04 -10.34
N LYS A 159 -3.38 6.80 -10.83
CA LYS A 159 -3.52 7.13 -12.26
C LYS A 159 -2.23 7.72 -12.82
N ARG A 160 -1.57 8.59 -12.07
CA ARG A 160 -0.31 9.18 -12.49
C ARG A 160 0.80 8.16 -12.63
N CYS A 161 0.91 7.18 -11.72
CA CYS A 161 1.84 6.07 -11.91
C CYS A 161 1.58 5.32 -13.22
N LEU A 162 0.33 4.99 -13.51
CA LEU A 162 -0.05 4.29 -14.75
C LEU A 162 0.35 5.10 -16.00
N GLN A 163 0.17 6.41 -15.97
CA GLN A 163 0.51 7.31 -17.08
C GLN A 163 2.02 7.47 -17.27
N ASP A 164 2.76 7.63 -16.18
CA ASP A 164 4.21 7.86 -16.20
C ASP A 164 4.99 6.58 -16.60
N PHE A 165 4.38 5.39 -16.45
CA PHE A 165 4.99 4.09 -16.73
C PHE A 165 4.13 3.23 -17.68
N PRO A 166 3.96 3.64 -18.95
CA PRO A 166 3.08 2.95 -19.89
C PRO A 166 3.54 1.51 -20.21
N ASP A 167 4.84 1.20 -20.06
CA ASP A 167 5.42 -0.12 -20.30
C ASP A 167 5.36 -1.06 -19.09
N VAL A 168 4.80 -0.63 -17.97
CA VAL A 168 4.58 -1.44 -16.77
C VAL A 168 3.18 -2.01 -16.80
N LYS A 169 3.03 -3.29 -16.49
CA LYS A 169 1.73 -3.94 -16.30
C LYS A 169 1.37 -3.91 -14.81
N PHE A 170 0.20 -3.37 -14.54
CA PHE A 170 -0.35 -3.25 -13.20
C PHE A 170 -1.55 -4.19 -13.04
N HIS A 171 -1.54 -5.03 -12.03
CA HIS A 171 -2.59 -5.99 -11.71
C HIS A 171 -3.18 -5.65 -10.34
N ARG A 172 -4.35 -5.01 -10.31
CA ARG A 172 -5.02 -4.76 -9.05
C ARG A 172 -5.78 -5.99 -8.60
N VAL A 173 -5.36 -6.55 -7.45
CA VAL A 173 -5.96 -7.75 -6.88
C VAL A 173 -7.07 -7.36 -5.90
N VAL A 174 -8.28 -7.85 -6.13
CA VAL A 174 -9.45 -7.59 -5.28
C VAL A 174 -10.33 -8.83 -5.19
N PRO A 175 -11.10 -9.01 -4.10
CA PRO A 175 -12.10 -10.07 -4.03
C PRO A 175 -13.13 -9.95 -5.16
N ASN A 176 -13.77 -11.07 -5.48
CA ASN A 176 -14.87 -11.07 -6.44
C ASN A 176 -15.96 -10.07 -6.01
N ASN A 177 -16.55 -9.36 -6.97
CA ASN A 177 -17.56 -8.31 -6.74
C ASN A 177 -17.09 -7.10 -5.89
N TRP A 178 -15.78 -6.92 -5.71
CA TRP A 178 -15.24 -5.73 -5.04
C TRP A 178 -15.34 -4.49 -5.95
N PHE A 179 -15.31 -3.33 -5.34
CA PHE A 179 -15.37 -2.06 -6.06
C PHE A 179 -14.22 -1.91 -7.07
N LYS A 180 -14.57 -1.65 -8.33
CA LYS A 180 -13.64 -1.34 -9.41
C LYS A 180 -13.86 0.10 -9.85
N PRO A 181 -12.90 1.02 -9.57
CA PRO A 181 -13.07 2.41 -9.95
C PRO A 181 -13.01 2.57 -11.46
N LYS A 182 -14.02 3.19 -12.05
CA LYS A 182 -14.08 3.49 -13.49
C LYS A 182 -12.85 4.27 -13.98
N ASP A 183 -12.32 5.14 -13.12
CA ASP A 183 -11.13 5.94 -13.41
C ASP A 183 -9.86 5.13 -13.66
N LEU A 184 -9.80 3.86 -13.28
CA LEU A 184 -8.69 2.95 -13.52
C LEU A 184 -8.96 1.94 -14.65
N GLU A 185 -10.23 1.69 -15.00
CA GLU A 185 -10.61 0.68 -16.00
C GLU A 185 -10.17 1.01 -17.44
N TRP A 186 -10.00 2.29 -17.75
CA TRP A 186 -9.66 2.72 -19.10
C TRP A 186 -8.15 2.75 -19.41
N LYS A 187 -7.32 2.27 -18.48
CA LYS A 187 -5.88 2.21 -18.67
C LYS A 187 -5.49 0.87 -19.30
N GLU A 188 -4.85 0.92 -20.45
CA GLU A 188 -4.41 -0.27 -21.21
C GLU A 188 -3.40 -1.13 -20.44
N ASN A 189 -2.62 -0.49 -19.54
CA ASN A 189 -1.61 -1.17 -18.73
C ASN A 189 -2.09 -1.56 -17.33
N MET A 190 -3.40 -1.53 -17.07
CA MET A 190 -4.00 -1.90 -15.79
C MET A 190 -5.12 -2.92 -15.99
N ASP A 191 -5.08 -4.01 -15.25
CA ASP A 191 -6.18 -4.96 -15.12
C ASP A 191 -6.61 -5.20 -13.67
N HIS A 192 -7.71 -5.91 -13.50
CA HIS A 192 -8.23 -6.34 -12.21
C HIS A 192 -8.28 -7.86 -12.18
N SER A 193 -7.49 -8.46 -11.30
CA SER A 193 -7.53 -9.89 -11.00
C SER A 193 -8.35 -10.15 -9.74
N THR A 194 -9.03 -11.28 -9.70
CA THR A 194 -9.65 -11.73 -8.45
C THR A 194 -8.59 -12.25 -7.47
N THR A 195 -8.94 -12.26 -6.19
CA THR A 195 -8.05 -12.85 -5.18
C THR A 195 -7.76 -14.32 -5.50
N GLU A 196 -8.76 -15.07 -5.94
CA GLU A 196 -8.64 -16.49 -6.29
C GLU A 196 -7.67 -16.70 -7.47
N GLU A 197 -7.79 -15.91 -8.53
CA GLU A 197 -6.87 -15.97 -9.69
C GLU A 197 -5.44 -15.65 -9.27
N PHE A 198 -5.27 -14.62 -8.42
CA PHE A 198 -3.97 -14.23 -7.88
C PHE A 198 -3.34 -15.34 -7.03
N LEU A 199 -4.09 -15.92 -6.10
CA LEU A 199 -3.61 -17.01 -5.24
C LEU A 199 -3.21 -18.23 -6.06
N SER A 200 -4.03 -18.62 -7.05
CA SER A 200 -3.74 -19.73 -7.96
C SER A 200 -2.46 -19.49 -8.75
N LYS A 201 -2.27 -18.26 -9.30
CA LYS A 201 -1.10 -17.91 -10.10
C LYS A 201 0.21 -18.03 -9.33
N PHE A 202 0.21 -17.68 -8.04
CA PHE A 202 1.42 -17.69 -7.21
C PHE A 202 1.53 -18.90 -6.29
N ASP A 203 0.60 -19.85 -6.38
CA ASP A 203 0.53 -21.00 -5.47
C ASP A 203 0.51 -20.56 -4.00
N LEU A 204 -0.46 -19.72 -3.67
CA LEU A 204 -0.66 -19.13 -2.35
C LEU A 204 -2.00 -19.57 -1.75
N GLN A 205 -2.12 -19.46 -0.42
CA GLN A 205 -3.35 -19.75 0.31
C GLN A 205 -3.73 -18.59 1.23
N ILE A 206 -5.04 -18.37 1.42
CA ILE A 206 -5.52 -17.44 2.45
C ILE A 206 -5.27 -18.07 3.83
N LYS A 207 -4.65 -17.32 4.71
CA LYS A 207 -4.53 -17.69 6.13
C LYS A 207 -5.64 -16.99 6.92
N ILE A 208 -6.44 -17.78 7.60
CA ILE A 208 -7.59 -17.33 8.42
C ILE A 208 -7.11 -17.00 9.83
#